data_e8c8ceec6d53fc45137c0d3dc4eebc6c
#
_entry.id   e8c8ceec6d53fc45137c0d3dc4eebc6c
#
_cell.length_a   1.000
_cell.length_b   1.000
_cell.length_c   1.000
_cell.angle_alpha   90.00
_cell.angle_beta   90.00
_cell.angle_gamma   90.00
#
_symmetry.space_group_name_H-M   'P 1'
#
loop_
_entity.id
_entity.type
_entity.pdbx_description
1 polymer ?
#
loop_
_entity_poly.entity_id
_entity_poly.type
_entity_poly.pdbx_seq_one_letter_code
_entity_poly.pdbx_strand_id
1 'polypeptide(L)'
;LYKTTENGTDVYYFSGNAQNNWVKFGDFYWRIIRTNADGSIRLLYHGTSTDSTSAYITVDNNSSTCYYKDTSGNCLYNNKNYVNYSTSYVKNILEKWYQDNLKNKYDNFVSTSAIYCNDTSEPSTSGQFGSYTRLITNKAPTYDCSGDNVYTKDNGKLNYPIGLISVDEVSYAGGISAKNSTAYFYYNSTNSQSSVNDNWWWTMSPYMWNNGIAFQFIISGTSDSGQIGGNGITGTYAVRPVLSIKGTNAWKSGDGSSSNPYEIVTE
;
A
#
# COMPACT_ATOMS: atom_id res chain seq x y z
N LEU A 1 5.37 16.86 -8.55
CA LEU A 1 4.59 16.82 -7.33
C LEU A 1 3.21 17.46 -7.62
N TYR A 2 2.17 16.79 -7.21
CA TYR A 2 0.78 17.17 -7.44
C TYR A 2 0.09 17.42 -6.10
N LYS A 3 -1.07 18.07 -6.12
CA LYS A 3 -1.84 18.46 -4.93
C LYS A 3 -3.28 17.94 -5.05
N THR A 4 -3.82 17.48 -3.93
CA THR A 4 -5.24 17.16 -3.73
C THR A 4 -5.60 17.39 -2.24
N THR A 5 -6.71 16.87 -1.78
CA THR A 5 -7.11 16.97 -0.36
C THR A 5 -7.29 15.59 0.28
N GLU A 6 -7.08 15.54 1.59
CA GLU A 6 -7.48 14.45 2.47
C GLU A 6 -8.27 15.06 3.63
N ASN A 7 -9.54 14.73 3.75
CA ASN A 7 -10.46 15.30 4.75
C ASN A 7 -10.42 16.84 4.80
N GLY A 8 -10.40 17.49 3.63
CA GLY A 8 -10.34 18.95 3.50
C GLY A 8 -8.96 19.58 3.73
N THR A 9 -7.94 18.81 4.08
CA THR A 9 -6.56 19.30 4.23
C THR A 9 -5.77 19.07 2.94
N ASP A 10 -5.02 20.09 2.52
CA ASP A 10 -4.13 20.00 1.35
C ASP A 10 -3.05 18.94 1.59
N VAL A 11 -2.92 18.00 0.66
CA VAL A 11 -1.89 16.98 0.64
C VAL A 11 -1.21 16.91 -0.73
N TYR A 12 0.04 16.46 -0.73
CA TYR A 12 0.88 16.42 -1.93
C TYR A 12 1.28 14.99 -2.23
N TYR A 13 1.32 14.62 -3.53
CA TYR A 13 1.65 13.26 -3.95
C TYR A 13 2.55 13.24 -5.18
N PHE A 14 3.28 12.14 -5.33
CA PHE A 14 4.07 11.85 -6.52
C PHE A 14 3.24 11.08 -7.53
N SER A 15 3.40 11.43 -8.82
CA SER A 15 2.76 10.74 -9.93
C SER A 15 3.72 10.59 -11.10
N GLY A 16 3.47 9.60 -11.95
CA GLY A 16 4.32 9.29 -13.09
C GLY A 16 5.65 8.67 -12.68
N ASN A 17 6.65 8.79 -13.54
CA ASN A 17 7.97 8.21 -13.34
C ASN A 17 8.84 9.09 -12.42
N ALA A 18 8.42 9.27 -11.17
CA ALA A 18 9.16 10.05 -10.18
C ALA A 18 10.53 9.43 -9.89
N GLN A 19 11.59 10.24 -9.90
CA GLN A 19 12.98 9.82 -9.67
C GLN A 19 13.54 10.33 -8.34
N ASN A 20 12.86 11.26 -7.69
CA ASN A 20 13.32 11.97 -6.49
C ASN A 20 12.38 11.80 -5.29
N ASN A 21 11.84 10.61 -5.11
CA ASN A 21 10.98 10.25 -3.99
C ASN A 21 11.53 9.09 -3.14
N TRP A 22 12.84 8.92 -3.11
CA TRP A 22 13.50 7.89 -2.34
C TRP A 22 13.80 8.34 -0.92
N VAL A 23 13.54 7.43 0.02
CA VAL A 23 13.86 7.61 1.45
C VAL A 23 14.59 6.38 1.96
N LYS A 24 15.58 6.57 2.81
CA LYS A 24 16.22 5.53 3.62
C LYS A 24 15.73 5.69 5.07
N PHE A 25 15.11 4.67 5.59
CA PHE A 25 14.57 4.64 6.96
C PHE A 25 14.50 3.21 7.50
N GLY A 26 14.99 2.99 8.71
CA GLY A 26 14.89 1.71 9.41
C GLY A 26 15.64 0.58 8.72
N ASP A 27 16.81 0.86 8.13
CA ASP A 27 17.66 -0.05 7.35
C ASP A 27 17.06 -0.47 5.99
N PHE A 28 15.95 0.17 5.58
CA PHE A 28 15.26 -0.11 4.34
C PHE A 28 15.17 1.13 3.45
N TYR A 29 14.96 0.86 2.16
CA TYR A 29 14.60 1.88 1.17
C TYR A 29 13.10 1.90 0.96
N TRP A 30 12.59 3.11 0.75
CA TRP A 30 11.17 3.41 0.60
C TRP A 30 10.95 4.39 -0.53
N ARG A 31 9.72 4.41 -1.06
CA ARG A 31 9.28 5.43 -2.00
C ARG A 31 8.22 6.31 -1.33
N ILE A 32 8.40 7.62 -1.37
CA ILE A 32 7.35 8.53 -0.91
C ILE A 32 6.15 8.41 -1.83
N ILE A 33 4.99 8.12 -1.26
CA ILE A 33 3.70 8.13 -1.95
C ILE A 33 3.14 9.55 -1.92
N ARG A 34 2.93 10.09 -0.71
CA ARG A 34 2.27 11.36 -0.45
C ARG A 34 2.53 11.90 0.95
N THR A 35 2.12 13.14 1.21
CA THR A 35 1.86 13.61 2.57
C THR A 35 0.45 13.21 3.01
N ASN A 36 0.21 13.15 4.33
CA ASN A 36 -1.10 12.90 4.93
C ASN A 36 -1.63 14.17 5.59
N ALA A 37 -2.93 14.22 5.88
CA ALA A 37 -3.57 15.34 6.56
C ALA A 37 -3.01 15.64 7.97
N ASP A 38 -2.44 14.64 8.64
CA ASP A 38 -1.75 14.79 9.93
C ASP A 38 -0.32 15.37 9.80
N GLY A 39 0.10 15.72 8.59
CA GLY A 39 1.44 16.24 8.28
C GLY A 39 2.52 15.16 8.16
N SER A 40 2.20 13.90 8.33
CA SER A 40 3.14 12.79 8.13
C SER A 40 3.37 12.49 6.64
N ILE A 41 4.41 11.72 6.35
CA ILE A 41 4.82 11.34 5.00
C ILE A 41 4.64 9.85 4.83
N ARG A 42 3.80 9.44 3.86
CA ARG A 42 3.49 8.04 3.58
C ARG A 42 4.53 7.42 2.66
N LEU A 43 5.00 6.26 3.07
CA LEU A 43 6.08 5.52 2.42
C LEU A 43 5.63 4.13 2.01
N LEU A 44 6.02 3.70 0.79
CA LEU A 44 5.90 2.32 0.31
C LEU A 44 7.26 1.64 0.35
N TYR A 45 7.31 0.45 0.94
CA TYR A 45 8.51 -0.38 1.03
C TYR A 45 9.10 -0.73 -0.33
N HIS A 46 10.44 -0.63 -0.45
CA HIS A 46 11.16 -0.95 -1.66
C HIS A 46 12.25 -2.03 -1.47
N GLY A 47 12.51 -2.44 -0.25
CA GLY A 47 13.55 -3.45 0.03
C GLY A 47 14.78 -2.88 0.69
N THR A 48 15.91 -3.57 0.53
CA THR A 48 17.20 -3.24 1.16
C THR A 48 18.16 -2.49 0.23
N SER A 49 17.77 -2.26 -1.02
CA SER A 49 18.52 -1.44 -1.98
C SER A 49 17.55 -0.72 -2.94
N THR A 50 18.02 0.35 -3.60
CA THR A 50 17.23 1.14 -4.53
C THR A 50 17.02 0.45 -5.89
N ASP A 51 17.83 -0.54 -6.23
CA ASP A 51 17.74 -1.35 -7.44
C ASP A 51 17.04 -2.70 -7.21
N SER A 52 16.46 -2.91 -6.03
CA SER A 52 15.74 -4.14 -5.70
C SER A 52 14.57 -4.38 -6.65
N THR A 53 14.46 -5.61 -7.14
CA THR A 53 13.30 -6.14 -7.86
C THR A 53 12.45 -7.05 -6.97
N SER A 54 12.75 -7.11 -5.67
CA SER A 54 12.06 -7.87 -4.64
C SER A 54 11.55 -6.92 -3.56
N ALA A 55 10.85 -5.84 -3.97
CA ALA A 55 10.32 -4.81 -3.08
C ALA A 55 9.08 -5.28 -2.30
N TYR A 56 9.17 -6.45 -1.72
CA TYR A 56 8.17 -7.10 -0.86
C TYR A 56 8.86 -7.82 0.30
N ILE A 57 8.09 -8.12 1.33
CA ILE A 57 8.60 -8.88 2.47
C ILE A 57 8.42 -10.38 2.25
N THR A 58 9.32 -11.18 2.84
CA THR A 58 9.20 -12.64 2.87
C THR A 58 8.12 -13.03 3.88
N VAL A 59 7.24 -13.94 3.50
CA VAL A 59 6.15 -14.46 4.30
C VAL A 59 6.25 -15.98 4.36
N ASP A 60 6.45 -16.55 5.54
CA ASP A 60 6.56 -18.02 5.72
C ASP A 60 7.57 -18.66 4.73
N ASN A 61 8.72 -17.99 4.52
CA ASN A 61 9.76 -18.34 3.52
C ASN A 61 9.32 -18.25 2.05
N ASN A 62 8.19 -17.58 1.75
CA ASN A 62 7.70 -17.37 0.41
C ASN A 62 7.67 -15.88 0.05
N SER A 63 7.67 -15.57 -1.25
CA SER A 63 7.52 -14.21 -1.79
C SER A 63 6.08 -13.71 -1.81
N SER A 64 5.11 -14.58 -1.50
CA SER A 64 3.69 -14.30 -1.66
C SER A 64 2.83 -15.10 -0.69
N THR A 65 1.61 -14.63 -0.44
CA THR A 65 0.62 -15.32 0.40
C THR A 65 -0.80 -14.94 -0.02
N CYS A 66 -1.80 -15.72 0.39
CA CYS A 66 -3.20 -15.33 0.28
C CYS A 66 -3.57 -14.24 1.30
N TYR A 67 -4.64 -13.51 1.01
CA TYR A 67 -5.04 -12.36 1.81
C TYR A 67 -5.59 -12.74 3.19
N TYR A 68 -6.37 -13.80 3.26
CA TYR A 68 -7.00 -14.30 4.48
C TYR A 68 -6.67 -15.79 4.71
N LYS A 69 -6.34 -16.14 5.94
CA LYS A 69 -6.22 -17.53 6.42
C LYS A 69 -7.05 -17.74 7.67
N ASP A 70 -7.62 -18.93 7.81
CA ASP A 70 -8.23 -19.36 9.05
C ASP A 70 -7.19 -19.75 10.10
N THR A 71 -7.64 -20.15 11.27
CA THR A 71 -6.77 -20.59 12.39
C THR A 71 -5.99 -21.88 12.10
N SER A 72 -6.40 -22.64 11.09
CA SER A 72 -5.70 -23.85 10.61
C SER A 72 -4.69 -23.53 9.49
N GLY A 73 -4.61 -22.26 9.06
CA GLY A 73 -3.70 -21.82 8.01
C GLY A 73 -4.24 -21.98 6.59
N ASN A 74 -5.52 -22.34 6.41
CA ASN A 74 -6.13 -22.48 5.09
C ASN A 74 -6.53 -21.12 4.51
N CYS A 75 -6.26 -20.92 3.23
CA CYS A 75 -6.74 -19.77 2.48
C CYS A 75 -8.26 -19.91 2.21
N LEU A 76 -9.05 -18.98 2.69
CA LEU A 76 -10.51 -19.00 2.52
C LEU A 76 -10.98 -17.79 1.70
N TYR A 77 -12.11 -17.95 0.99
CA TYR A 77 -12.68 -16.94 0.08
C TYR A 77 -14.20 -16.76 0.20
N ASN A 78 -14.86 -17.67 0.92
CA ASN A 78 -16.31 -17.86 0.90
C ASN A 78 -17.08 -16.96 1.89
N ASN A 79 -16.49 -15.84 2.29
CA ASN A 79 -17.15 -14.83 3.11
C ASN A 79 -16.69 -13.43 2.66
N LYS A 80 -17.65 -12.54 2.40
CA LYS A 80 -17.36 -11.18 1.96
C LYS A 80 -16.52 -10.37 2.97
N ASN A 81 -16.62 -10.70 4.26
CA ASN A 81 -15.89 -10.00 5.31
C ASN A 81 -14.37 -10.35 5.33
N TYR A 82 -13.95 -11.37 4.60
CA TYR A 82 -12.52 -11.74 4.52
C TYR A 82 -11.65 -10.73 3.76
N VAL A 83 -12.26 -9.77 3.05
CA VAL A 83 -11.56 -8.60 2.50
C VAL A 83 -11.23 -7.54 3.55
N ASN A 84 -11.77 -7.65 4.76
CA ASN A 84 -11.52 -6.70 5.82
C ASN A 84 -10.07 -6.85 6.33
N TYR A 85 -9.28 -5.78 6.14
CA TYR A 85 -7.88 -5.78 6.53
C TYR A 85 -7.69 -6.06 8.04
N SER A 86 -8.59 -5.60 8.90
CA SER A 86 -8.46 -5.78 10.36
C SER A 86 -8.42 -7.23 10.81
N THR A 87 -8.97 -8.15 10.02
CA THR A 87 -9.01 -9.59 10.29
C THR A 87 -8.19 -10.42 9.32
N SER A 88 -7.47 -9.77 8.40
CA SER A 88 -6.71 -10.45 7.36
C SER A 88 -5.43 -11.09 7.91
N TYR A 89 -4.98 -12.15 7.24
CA TYR A 89 -3.67 -12.74 7.50
C TYR A 89 -2.54 -11.79 7.13
N VAL A 90 -2.73 -11.00 6.07
CA VAL A 90 -1.74 -9.99 5.64
C VAL A 90 -1.48 -8.95 6.71
N LYS A 91 -2.53 -8.50 7.45
CA LYS A 91 -2.34 -7.61 8.60
C LYS A 91 -1.42 -8.22 9.66
N ASN A 92 -1.67 -9.48 10.02
CA ASN A 92 -0.87 -10.16 11.05
C ASN A 92 0.60 -10.27 10.65
N ILE A 93 0.87 -10.53 9.36
CA ILE A 93 2.22 -10.55 8.80
C ILE A 93 2.88 -9.19 8.89
N LEU A 94 2.19 -8.13 8.48
CA LEU A 94 2.74 -6.77 8.50
C LEU A 94 3.02 -6.31 9.93
N GLU A 95 2.13 -6.58 10.87
CA GLU A 95 2.32 -6.25 12.27
C GLU A 95 3.50 -7.00 12.89
N LYS A 96 3.65 -8.29 12.55
CA LYS A 96 4.83 -9.06 12.96
C LYS A 96 6.11 -8.49 12.34
N TRP A 97 6.10 -8.18 11.05
CA TRP A 97 7.26 -7.58 10.38
C TRP A 97 7.67 -6.24 11.01
N TYR A 98 6.68 -5.38 11.34
CA TYR A 98 6.94 -4.12 12.06
C TYR A 98 7.57 -4.38 13.43
N GLN A 99 7.04 -5.35 14.16
CA GLN A 99 7.55 -5.74 15.48
C GLN A 99 9.01 -6.20 15.42
N ASP A 100 9.34 -7.01 14.41
CA ASP A 100 10.67 -7.60 14.28
C ASP A 100 11.72 -6.58 13.79
N ASN A 101 11.32 -5.60 12.97
CA ASN A 101 12.26 -4.73 12.26
C ASN A 101 12.28 -3.27 12.76
N LEU A 102 11.15 -2.74 13.22
CA LEU A 102 11.02 -1.30 13.51
C LEU A 102 10.69 -0.99 14.97
N LYS A 103 9.95 -1.85 15.64
CA LYS A 103 9.53 -1.62 17.03
C LYS A 103 10.74 -1.46 17.95
N ASN A 104 10.62 -0.55 18.93
CA ASN A 104 11.62 -0.18 19.92
C ASN A 104 12.89 0.50 19.36
N LYS A 105 13.12 0.47 18.06
CA LYS A 105 14.23 1.18 17.41
C LYS A 105 13.74 2.48 16.74
N TYR A 106 12.60 2.41 16.07
CA TYR A 106 12.14 3.46 15.16
C TYR A 106 10.71 3.96 15.43
N ASP A 107 10.03 3.49 16.47
CA ASP A 107 8.65 3.90 16.83
C ASP A 107 8.50 5.42 16.95
N ASN A 108 9.51 6.10 17.50
CA ASN A 108 9.47 7.55 17.71
C ASN A 108 9.40 8.35 16.41
N PHE A 109 9.80 7.76 15.28
CA PHE A 109 9.83 8.39 13.97
C PHE A 109 8.57 8.14 13.16
N VAL A 110 7.76 7.13 13.54
CA VAL A 110 6.56 6.71 12.81
C VAL A 110 5.34 7.47 13.34
N SER A 111 4.48 7.94 12.41
CA SER A 111 3.19 8.54 12.77
C SER A 111 2.23 7.46 13.24
N THR A 112 1.55 7.73 14.35
CA THR A 112 0.49 6.88 14.91
C THR A 112 -0.91 7.42 14.62
N SER A 113 -1.01 8.58 13.96
CA SER A 113 -2.27 9.25 13.59
C SER A 113 -2.61 9.17 12.10
N ALA A 114 -1.67 8.72 11.26
CA ALA A 114 -1.93 8.53 9.84
C ALA A 114 -3.04 7.50 9.60
N ILE A 115 -3.95 7.81 8.67
CA ILE A 115 -5.11 6.96 8.36
C ILE A 115 -4.71 5.87 7.37
N TYR A 116 -5.12 4.63 7.67
CA TYR A 116 -5.03 3.48 6.76
C TYR A 116 -6.44 3.06 6.37
N CYS A 117 -6.84 3.37 5.14
CA CYS A 117 -8.22 3.21 4.70
C CYS A 117 -8.49 1.82 4.13
N ASN A 118 -9.35 1.06 4.80
CA ASN A 118 -9.92 -0.18 4.28
C ASN A 118 -11.42 0.03 4.06
N ASP A 119 -11.79 0.65 2.93
CA ASP A 119 -13.17 0.98 2.59
C ASP A 119 -13.95 -0.27 2.18
N THR A 120 -14.60 -0.92 3.14
CA THR A 120 -15.49 -2.07 2.93
C THR A 120 -16.94 -1.66 2.70
N SER A 121 -17.24 -0.38 2.46
CA SER A 121 -18.58 0.09 2.13
C SER A 121 -19.11 -0.59 0.85
N GLU A 122 -20.40 -0.85 0.82
CA GLU A 122 -21.09 -1.48 -0.30
C GLU A 122 -22.15 -0.51 -0.86
N PRO A 123 -21.77 0.47 -1.69
CA PRO A 123 -22.69 1.50 -2.17
C PRO A 123 -23.70 0.99 -3.19
N SER A 124 -23.55 -0.25 -3.69
CA SER A 124 -24.45 -0.84 -4.68
C SER A 124 -24.88 -2.25 -4.28
N THR A 125 -26.03 -2.69 -4.80
CA THR A 125 -26.55 -4.04 -4.62
C THR A 125 -25.81 -5.12 -5.40
N SER A 126 -24.82 -4.74 -6.20
CA SER A 126 -24.09 -5.63 -7.12
C SER A 126 -22.90 -6.34 -6.48
N GLY A 127 -22.69 -6.21 -5.17
CA GLY A 127 -21.54 -6.81 -4.47
C GLY A 127 -20.20 -6.08 -4.71
N GLN A 128 -20.22 -4.92 -5.36
CA GLN A 128 -19.04 -4.07 -5.53
C GLN A 128 -18.79 -3.27 -4.26
N PHE A 129 -17.53 -3.21 -3.83
CA PHE A 129 -17.14 -2.33 -2.73
C PHE A 129 -16.95 -0.88 -3.19
N GLY A 130 -16.95 0.06 -2.24
CA GLY A 130 -16.83 1.49 -2.51
C GLY A 130 -15.61 1.85 -3.34
N SER A 131 -14.47 1.21 -3.09
CA SER A 131 -13.25 1.36 -3.88
C SER A 131 -13.43 0.97 -5.35
N TYR A 132 -14.18 -0.12 -5.64
CA TYR A 132 -14.51 -0.51 -7.02
C TYR A 132 -15.34 0.55 -7.72
N THR A 133 -16.44 0.94 -7.09
CA THR A 133 -17.35 1.95 -7.66
C THR A 133 -16.61 3.25 -7.93
N ARG A 134 -15.81 3.71 -6.99
CA ARG A 134 -15.03 4.94 -7.10
C ARG A 134 -14.01 4.90 -8.23
N LEU A 135 -13.22 3.83 -8.34
CA LEU A 135 -12.11 3.79 -9.29
C LEU A 135 -12.48 3.23 -10.66
N ILE A 136 -13.27 2.15 -10.71
CA ILE A 136 -13.56 1.48 -11.98
C ILE A 136 -14.76 2.14 -12.67
N THR A 137 -15.80 2.46 -11.91
CA THR A 137 -17.04 3.03 -12.47
C THR A 137 -16.91 4.54 -12.66
N ASN A 138 -16.56 5.25 -11.58
CA ASN A 138 -16.59 6.73 -11.55
C ASN A 138 -15.26 7.37 -11.98
N LYS A 139 -14.14 6.63 -11.94
CA LYS A 139 -12.77 7.13 -12.22
C LYS A 139 -12.41 8.37 -11.38
N ALA A 140 -12.81 8.35 -10.12
CA ALA A 140 -12.68 9.44 -9.16
C ALA A 140 -11.97 8.97 -7.89
N PRO A 141 -10.64 8.78 -7.92
CA PRO A 141 -9.87 8.41 -6.73
C PRO A 141 -9.96 9.53 -5.68
N THR A 142 -9.88 9.14 -4.41
CA THR A 142 -9.83 10.07 -3.29
C THR A 142 -8.93 9.57 -2.18
N TYR A 143 -8.38 10.49 -1.38
CA TYR A 143 -7.72 10.15 -0.12
C TYR A 143 -8.67 10.22 1.07
N ASP A 144 -9.88 10.71 0.88
CA ASP A 144 -10.88 10.72 1.93
C ASP A 144 -11.31 9.28 2.24
N CYS A 145 -11.20 8.91 3.49
CA CYS A 145 -11.66 7.62 3.98
C CYS A 145 -13.00 7.79 4.66
N SER A 146 -14.07 7.30 4.04
CA SER A 146 -15.43 7.41 4.55
C SER A 146 -15.79 6.25 5.48
N GLY A 147 -16.61 6.53 6.49
CA GLY A 147 -17.25 5.54 7.34
C GLY A 147 -16.36 4.88 8.39
N ASP A 148 -16.79 3.74 8.86
CA ASP A 148 -16.18 3.00 9.98
C ASP A 148 -14.89 2.25 9.63
N ASN A 149 -14.39 2.40 8.42
CA ASN A 149 -13.25 1.65 7.88
C ASN A 149 -11.92 2.41 7.94
N VAL A 150 -11.85 3.47 8.74
CA VAL A 150 -10.63 4.23 9.01
C VAL A 150 -9.78 3.50 10.03
N TYR A 151 -8.54 3.16 9.66
CA TYR A 151 -7.57 2.54 10.54
C TYR A 151 -6.52 3.54 10.98
N THR A 152 -6.55 3.86 12.26
CA THR A 152 -5.48 4.57 12.96
C THR A 152 -5.08 3.77 14.19
N LYS A 153 -3.91 4.02 14.74
CA LYS A 153 -3.51 3.40 16.00
C LYS A 153 -4.49 3.75 17.12
N ASP A 154 -4.99 4.99 17.13
CA ASP A 154 -5.84 5.50 18.20
C ASP A 154 -7.25 4.92 18.20
N ASN A 155 -7.75 4.40 17.09
CA ASN A 155 -9.04 3.73 17.04
C ASN A 155 -8.96 2.22 17.37
N GLY A 156 -7.79 1.72 17.75
CA GLY A 156 -7.59 0.37 18.27
C GLY A 156 -7.69 -0.75 17.24
N LYS A 157 -7.79 -0.44 15.95
CA LYS A 157 -7.90 -1.45 14.88
C LYS A 157 -6.56 -1.95 14.36
N LEU A 158 -5.49 -1.19 14.56
CA LEU A 158 -4.11 -1.60 14.29
C LEU A 158 -3.33 -1.71 15.59
N ASN A 159 -2.54 -2.77 15.75
CA ASN A 159 -1.60 -2.88 16.87
C ASN A 159 -0.32 -2.09 16.60
N TYR A 160 0.04 -1.93 15.32
CA TYR A 160 1.19 -1.17 14.85
C TYR A 160 0.80 -0.27 13.67
N PRO A 161 1.45 0.89 13.50
CA PRO A 161 1.13 1.86 12.45
C PRO A 161 1.69 1.45 11.08
N ILE A 162 1.23 0.31 10.58
CA ILE A 162 1.64 -0.29 9.31
C ILE A 162 0.44 -0.89 8.57
N GLY A 163 0.44 -0.81 7.26
CA GLY A 163 -0.62 -1.36 6.42
C GLY A 163 -0.17 -1.63 5.00
N LEU A 164 -1.11 -1.66 4.08
CA LEU A 164 -0.90 -1.73 2.64
C LEU A 164 -1.25 -0.38 2.00
N ILE A 165 -0.83 -0.22 0.75
CA ILE A 165 -1.28 0.90 -0.09
C ILE A 165 -2.77 0.74 -0.42
N SER A 166 -3.49 1.85 -0.54
CA SER A 166 -4.82 1.84 -1.12
C SER A 166 -4.74 1.90 -2.66
N VAL A 167 -5.78 1.40 -3.33
CA VAL A 167 -5.82 1.47 -4.79
C VAL A 167 -5.99 2.92 -5.28
N ASP A 168 -6.57 3.80 -4.46
CA ASP A 168 -6.64 5.24 -4.74
C ASP A 168 -5.23 5.86 -4.79
N GLU A 169 -4.34 5.51 -3.87
CA GLU A 169 -2.94 5.93 -3.86
C GLU A 169 -2.20 5.45 -5.12
N VAL A 170 -2.47 4.23 -5.58
CA VAL A 170 -1.89 3.70 -6.83
C VAL A 170 -2.43 4.44 -8.05
N SER A 171 -3.73 4.77 -8.08
CA SER A 171 -4.34 5.53 -9.16
C SER A 171 -3.76 6.94 -9.27
N TYR A 172 -3.60 7.65 -8.16
CA TYR A 172 -2.95 8.95 -8.14
C TYR A 172 -1.48 8.90 -8.59
N ALA A 173 -0.79 7.79 -8.30
CA ALA A 173 0.58 7.57 -8.78
C ALA A 173 0.66 7.35 -10.31
N GLY A 174 -0.44 7.06 -10.97
CA GLY A 174 -0.52 6.83 -12.42
C GLY A 174 -0.95 5.41 -12.83
N GLY A 175 -1.28 4.54 -11.87
CA GLY A 175 -1.83 3.22 -12.14
C GLY A 175 -3.24 3.30 -12.72
N ILE A 176 -3.54 2.45 -13.69
CA ILE A 176 -4.86 2.33 -14.35
C ILE A 176 -5.31 0.87 -14.40
N SER A 177 -6.60 0.66 -14.63
CA SER A 177 -7.20 -0.69 -14.75
C SER A 177 -6.97 -1.37 -16.12
N ALA A 178 -6.05 -0.85 -16.93
CA ALA A 178 -5.58 -1.43 -18.18
C ALA A 178 -4.05 -1.54 -18.14
N LYS A 179 -3.44 -2.22 -19.11
CA LYS A 179 -1.97 -2.23 -19.22
C LYS A 179 -1.46 -0.80 -19.35
N ASN A 180 -0.52 -0.43 -18.49
CA ASN A 180 0.07 0.89 -18.51
C ASN A 180 1.05 0.98 -19.68
N SER A 181 0.86 1.95 -20.55
CA SER A 181 1.81 2.34 -21.60
C SER A 181 2.84 3.34 -21.11
N THR A 182 2.59 3.97 -19.98
CA THR A 182 3.42 5.01 -19.39
C THR A 182 3.99 4.53 -18.06
N ALA A 183 5.28 4.79 -17.84
CA ALA A 183 5.93 4.48 -16.57
C ALA A 183 5.33 5.29 -15.42
N TYR A 184 5.18 4.65 -14.29
CA TYR A 184 4.97 5.29 -13.00
C TYR A 184 5.87 4.63 -11.95
N PHE A 185 6.07 5.24 -10.80
CA PHE A 185 7.19 4.83 -9.94
C PHE A 185 7.05 3.45 -9.29
N TYR A 186 5.96 2.72 -9.51
CA TYR A 186 5.85 1.29 -9.18
C TYR A 186 6.14 0.38 -10.38
N TYR A 187 6.14 0.94 -11.59
CA TYR A 187 6.38 0.21 -12.83
C TYR A 187 7.11 1.10 -13.83
N ASN A 188 8.20 0.59 -14.41
CA ASN A 188 8.96 1.26 -15.45
C ASN A 188 8.70 0.60 -16.80
N SER A 189 7.96 1.28 -17.67
CA SER A 189 7.62 0.77 -19.01
C SER A 189 8.80 0.74 -19.98
N THR A 190 9.86 1.55 -19.75
CA THR A 190 10.98 1.69 -20.68
C THR A 190 11.82 0.41 -20.76
N ASN A 191 12.04 -0.23 -19.63
CA ASN A 191 12.80 -1.49 -19.53
C ASN A 191 11.94 -2.66 -19.06
N SER A 192 10.63 -2.49 -19.05
CA SER A 192 9.65 -3.48 -18.58
C SER A 192 9.97 -4.02 -17.17
N GLN A 193 10.53 -3.18 -16.31
CA GLN A 193 10.87 -3.56 -14.94
C GLN A 193 9.79 -3.11 -13.97
N SER A 194 9.49 -4.00 -13.03
CA SER A 194 8.71 -3.70 -11.84
C SER A 194 9.60 -3.90 -10.61
N SER A 195 9.39 -3.09 -9.59
CA SER A 195 10.05 -3.27 -8.28
C SER A 195 9.71 -4.61 -7.59
N VAL A 196 8.83 -5.40 -8.15
CA VAL A 196 8.41 -6.71 -7.65
C VAL A 196 8.59 -7.82 -8.69
N ASN A 197 9.34 -7.60 -9.79
CA ASN A 197 9.40 -8.48 -10.95
C ASN A 197 7.98 -8.79 -11.47
N ASP A 198 7.71 -10.08 -11.76
CA ASP A 198 6.40 -10.56 -12.20
C ASP A 198 5.41 -10.83 -11.07
N ASN A 199 5.80 -10.61 -9.81
CA ASN A 199 4.89 -10.79 -8.70
C ASN A 199 3.81 -9.70 -8.73
N TRP A 200 2.59 -10.12 -8.59
CA TRP A 200 1.48 -9.24 -8.26
C TRP A 200 1.49 -9.01 -6.75
N TRP A 201 0.89 -7.91 -6.28
CA TRP A 201 0.92 -7.57 -4.88
C TRP A 201 -0.40 -7.01 -4.38
N TRP A 202 -0.68 -7.29 -3.11
CA TRP A 202 -1.92 -6.90 -2.46
C TRP A 202 -2.00 -5.40 -2.22
N THR A 203 -3.22 -4.86 -2.34
CA THR A 203 -3.60 -3.55 -1.80
C THR A 203 -4.48 -3.71 -0.56
N MET A 204 -4.77 -2.60 0.12
CA MET A 204 -5.72 -2.59 1.23
C MET A 204 -7.18 -2.57 0.76
N SER A 205 -7.44 -2.24 -0.50
CA SER A 205 -8.76 -1.90 -1.01
C SER A 205 -9.53 -3.13 -1.48
N PRO A 206 -10.73 -3.41 -0.94
CA PRO A 206 -11.63 -4.45 -1.42
C PRO A 206 -12.08 -4.20 -2.87
N TYR A 207 -12.22 -5.28 -3.65
CA TYR A 207 -12.68 -5.20 -5.04
C TYR A 207 -14.17 -5.49 -5.17
N MET A 208 -14.58 -6.72 -4.97
CA MET A 208 -15.99 -7.12 -5.03
C MET A 208 -16.25 -8.43 -4.28
N TRP A 209 -17.52 -8.68 -4.04
CA TRP A 209 -18.08 -9.98 -3.68
C TRP A 209 -18.89 -10.52 -4.84
N ASN A 210 -18.53 -11.63 -5.42
CA ASN A 210 -19.21 -12.20 -6.57
C ASN A 210 -19.25 -13.72 -6.51
N ASN A 211 -20.43 -14.30 -6.74
CA ASN A 211 -20.66 -15.75 -6.79
C ASN A 211 -20.05 -16.54 -5.61
N GLY A 212 -20.15 -16.00 -4.40
CA GLY A 212 -19.61 -16.64 -3.20
C GLY A 212 -18.10 -16.52 -3.05
N ILE A 213 -17.43 -15.63 -3.79
CA ILE A 213 -16.00 -15.37 -3.74
C ILE A 213 -15.74 -13.92 -3.38
N ALA A 214 -14.86 -13.71 -2.41
CA ALA A 214 -14.34 -12.41 -2.05
C ALA A 214 -13.12 -12.05 -2.91
N PHE A 215 -13.08 -10.83 -3.42
CA PHE A 215 -12.01 -10.31 -4.28
C PHE A 215 -11.39 -9.07 -3.65
N GLN A 216 -10.07 -8.93 -3.82
CA GLN A 216 -9.27 -7.79 -3.40
C GLN A 216 -8.61 -7.14 -4.60
N PHE A 217 -8.38 -5.81 -4.56
CA PHE A 217 -7.53 -5.16 -5.53
C PHE A 217 -6.09 -5.61 -5.38
N ILE A 218 -5.47 -5.85 -6.51
CA ILE A 218 -4.05 -6.19 -6.66
C ILE A 218 -3.41 -5.33 -7.73
N ILE A 219 -2.09 -5.19 -7.65
CA ILE A 219 -1.29 -4.50 -8.67
C ILE A 219 -0.39 -5.53 -9.33
N SER A 220 -0.40 -5.56 -10.66
CA SER A 220 0.43 -6.50 -11.40
C SER A 220 1.92 -6.11 -11.39
N GLY A 221 2.75 -7.12 -11.62
CA GLY A 221 4.17 -6.95 -11.89
C GLY A 221 4.46 -6.58 -13.36
N THR A 222 5.60 -7.04 -13.85
CA THR A 222 6.11 -6.73 -15.20
C THR A 222 5.20 -7.22 -16.31
N SER A 223 4.65 -8.44 -16.18
CA SER A 223 3.86 -9.11 -17.24
C SER A 223 2.62 -8.30 -17.67
N ASP A 224 1.98 -7.59 -16.76
CA ASP A 224 0.79 -6.78 -17.01
C ASP A 224 1.02 -5.28 -16.74
N SER A 225 2.27 -4.86 -16.80
CA SER A 225 2.65 -3.43 -16.81
C SER A 225 2.13 -2.60 -15.64
N GLY A 226 2.14 -3.16 -14.43
CA GLY A 226 1.68 -2.45 -13.22
C GLY A 226 0.18 -2.13 -13.22
N GLN A 227 -0.63 -2.92 -13.92
CA GLN A 227 -2.08 -2.74 -14.00
C GLN A 227 -2.75 -2.86 -12.63
N ILE A 228 -3.74 -2.03 -12.38
CA ILE A 228 -4.70 -2.20 -11.28
C ILE A 228 -5.71 -3.28 -11.70
N GLY A 229 -5.77 -4.38 -10.97
CA GLY A 229 -6.71 -5.47 -11.19
C GLY A 229 -7.40 -5.93 -9.91
N GLY A 230 -8.30 -6.90 -10.03
CA GLY A 230 -8.92 -7.56 -8.89
C GLY A 230 -8.78 -9.07 -9.00
N ASN A 231 -8.52 -9.75 -7.88
CA ASN A 231 -8.45 -11.20 -7.87
C ASN A 231 -9.00 -11.79 -6.55
N GLY A 232 -9.39 -13.06 -6.62
CA GLY A 232 -9.85 -13.82 -5.45
C GLY A 232 -8.80 -13.85 -4.34
N ILE A 233 -9.24 -13.70 -3.11
CA ILE A 233 -8.36 -13.57 -1.93
C ILE A 233 -7.59 -14.84 -1.57
N THR A 234 -7.85 -15.96 -2.23
CA THR A 234 -7.05 -17.19 -2.16
C THR A 234 -5.87 -17.22 -3.12
N GLY A 235 -5.83 -16.28 -4.09
CA GLY A 235 -4.61 -16.06 -4.88
C GLY A 235 -3.43 -15.73 -3.96
N THR A 236 -2.22 -16.05 -4.40
CA THR A 236 -1.01 -15.75 -3.62
C THR A 236 -0.27 -14.59 -4.26
N TYR A 237 -0.17 -13.48 -3.55
CA TYR A 237 0.45 -12.25 -4.02
C TYR A 237 1.42 -11.68 -2.99
N ALA A 238 2.37 -10.88 -3.46
CA ALA A 238 3.39 -10.28 -2.63
C ALA A 238 2.79 -9.25 -1.63
N VAL A 239 3.48 -9.05 -0.53
CA VAL A 239 3.09 -8.10 0.53
C VAL A 239 4.13 -6.98 0.59
N ARG A 240 3.69 -5.75 0.36
CA ARG A 240 4.52 -4.55 0.42
C ARG A 240 4.07 -3.65 1.56
N PRO A 241 4.88 -3.49 2.62
CA PRO A 241 4.56 -2.60 3.72
C PRO A 241 4.36 -1.14 3.31
N VAL A 242 3.38 -0.50 3.93
CA VAL A 242 3.19 0.95 3.91
C VAL A 242 3.17 1.45 5.34
N LEU A 243 3.95 2.49 5.62
CA LEU A 243 3.92 3.21 6.87
C LEU A 243 3.96 4.72 6.63
N SER A 244 3.79 5.50 7.70
CA SER A 244 3.90 6.95 7.62
C SER A 244 4.89 7.43 8.66
N ILE A 245 5.87 8.23 8.26
CA ILE A 245 6.84 8.85 9.16
C ILE A 245 6.38 10.26 9.53
N LYS A 246 6.70 10.70 10.75
CA LYS A 246 6.34 12.04 11.21
C LYS A 246 6.99 13.10 10.34
N GLY A 247 6.25 14.12 9.91
CA GLY A 247 6.79 15.25 9.15
C GLY A 247 7.75 16.12 9.96
N THR A 248 7.74 16.00 11.29
CA THR A 248 8.65 16.70 12.21
C THR A 248 10.01 16.03 12.38
N ASN A 249 10.23 14.86 11.78
CA ASN A 249 11.53 14.21 11.82
C ASN A 249 12.61 15.08 11.18
N ALA A 250 13.81 15.05 11.78
CA ALA A 250 14.97 15.68 11.18
C ALA A 250 15.47 14.85 9.99
N TRP A 251 15.88 15.54 8.93
CA TRP A 251 16.39 14.93 7.72
C TRP A 251 17.88 15.21 7.56
N LYS A 252 18.61 14.19 7.17
CA LYS A 252 19.98 14.38 6.63
C LYS A 252 19.88 14.94 5.21
N SER A 253 21.02 15.38 4.69
CA SER A 253 21.15 15.80 3.30
C SER A 253 20.73 14.66 2.36
N GLY A 254 20.10 15.01 1.26
CA GLY A 254 19.67 14.10 0.20
C GLY A 254 18.82 14.88 -0.78
N ASP A 255 18.74 14.40 -2.02
CA ASP A 255 17.90 14.99 -3.07
C ASP A 255 16.73 14.10 -3.47
N GLY A 256 16.61 12.96 -2.77
CA GLY A 256 15.57 11.96 -3.00
C GLY A 256 15.79 11.07 -4.22
N SER A 257 16.96 11.18 -4.88
CA SER A 257 17.33 10.25 -5.96
C SER A 257 17.68 8.86 -5.40
N SER A 258 17.74 7.86 -6.27
CA SER A 258 18.15 6.50 -5.89
C SER A 258 19.61 6.43 -5.39
N SER A 259 20.47 7.31 -5.86
CA SER A 259 21.88 7.39 -5.45
C SER A 259 22.10 8.25 -4.21
N ASN A 260 21.14 9.13 -3.88
CA ASN A 260 21.23 10.06 -2.75
C ASN A 260 19.84 10.26 -2.12
N PRO A 261 19.23 9.20 -1.54
CA PRO A 261 17.91 9.26 -0.95
C PRO A 261 17.86 10.22 0.25
N TYR A 262 16.68 10.75 0.55
CA TYR A 262 16.45 11.38 1.84
C TYR A 262 16.70 10.37 2.97
N GLU A 263 17.35 10.76 4.03
CA GLU A 263 17.58 9.90 5.18
C GLU A 263 17.07 10.58 6.46
N ILE A 264 16.39 9.80 7.30
CA ILE A 264 15.92 10.27 8.60
C ILE A 264 17.09 10.19 9.59
N VAL A 265 17.27 11.25 10.39
CA VAL A 265 18.20 11.25 11.52
C VAL A 265 17.58 10.41 12.64
N THR A 266 18.15 9.26 12.91
CA THR A 266 17.64 8.29 13.91
C THR A 266 18.54 8.13 15.13
N GLU A 267 19.62 8.90 15.22
CA GLU A 267 20.59 8.92 16.35
C GLU A 267 20.33 10.12 17.28
#